data_34677bff4f26ac85d324cf57c097c69d
#
_entry.id   34677bff4f26ac85d324cf57c097c69d
#
_cell.length_a   1.000
_cell.length_b   1.000
_cell.length_c   1.000
_cell.angle_alpha   90.00
_cell.angle_beta   90.00
_cell.angle_gamma   90.00
#
_symmetry.space_group_name_H-M   'P 1'
#
loop_
_entity.id
_entity.type
_entity.pdbx_description
1 polymer ?
#
loop_
_entity_poly.entity_id
_entity_poly.type
_entity_poly.pdbx_seq_one_letter_code
_entity_poly.pdbx_strand_id
1 'polypeptide(L)'
;MKLQATSYKLQSLVLVCIFCFLIINLLGCDAFARKFTRKSKEDDLPKEQMVLVPEEYKSNLTKEEEYRQSLLYWKSWQDELISSLSTGANHKKQIDCVSEAIKNLMNLRVLLNTEMQKKLDGYIIQLENLKESISKDVYGNSIVNNRMTAERIKRNILRDFPYNKMKDSLV
;
A
#
# COMPACT_ATOMS: atom_id res chain seq x y z
N MET A 1 58.07 50.58 3.87
CA MET A 1 56.60 50.88 3.65
C MET A 1 55.98 50.33 2.37
N LYS A 2 56.62 49.52 1.52
CA LYS A 2 56.03 48.98 0.28
C LYS A 2 55.36 47.62 0.45
N LEU A 3 55.67 46.86 1.49
CA LEU A 3 55.13 45.49 1.71
C LEU A 3 53.69 45.47 2.30
N GLN A 4 53.26 46.51 3.01
CA GLN A 4 51.90 46.56 3.55
C GLN A 4 50.85 46.92 2.48
N ALA A 5 51.21 47.73 1.49
CA ALA A 5 50.28 48.14 0.43
C ALA A 5 49.89 47.01 -0.53
N THR A 6 50.78 46.01 -0.71
CA THR A 6 50.49 44.82 -1.53
C THR A 6 49.53 43.83 -0.82
N SER A 7 49.57 43.74 0.52
CA SER A 7 48.70 42.87 1.30
C SER A 7 47.24 43.33 1.23
N TYR A 8 46.97 44.62 1.32
CA TYR A 8 45.58 45.17 1.25
C TYR A 8 44.95 44.98 -0.15
N LYS A 9 45.78 45.13 -1.22
CA LYS A 9 45.29 44.89 -2.59
C LYS A 9 44.95 43.42 -2.81
N LEU A 10 45.72 42.49 -2.24
CA LEU A 10 45.45 41.07 -2.35
C LEU A 10 44.20 40.67 -1.55
N GLN A 11 44.02 41.20 -0.33
CA GLN A 11 42.83 40.97 0.47
C GLN A 11 41.54 41.52 -0.20
N SER A 12 41.62 42.74 -0.78
CA SER A 12 40.52 43.33 -1.51
C SER A 12 40.13 42.50 -2.74
N LEU A 13 41.12 41.95 -3.49
CA LEU A 13 40.84 41.08 -4.62
C LEU A 13 40.16 39.78 -4.23
N VAL A 14 40.59 39.15 -3.12
CA VAL A 14 39.97 37.92 -2.59
C VAL A 14 38.51 38.18 -2.13
N LEU A 15 38.24 39.30 -1.47
CA LEU A 15 36.88 39.69 -1.07
C LEU A 15 35.94 39.88 -2.27
N VAL A 16 36.44 40.54 -3.33
CA VAL A 16 35.66 40.72 -4.56
C VAL A 16 35.38 39.40 -5.23
N CYS A 17 36.34 38.49 -5.29
CA CYS A 17 36.13 37.13 -5.87
C CYS A 17 35.10 36.36 -5.06
N ILE A 18 35.11 36.38 -3.72
CA ILE A 18 34.14 35.73 -2.85
C ILE A 18 32.74 36.33 -3.07
N PHE A 19 32.63 37.66 -3.19
CA PHE A 19 31.37 38.34 -3.42
C PHE A 19 30.78 38.02 -4.79
N CYS A 20 31.59 37.96 -5.85
CA CYS A 20 31.15 37.50 -7.18
C CYS A 20 30.68 36.07 -7.15
N PHE A 21 31.36 35.18 -6.43
CA PHE A 21 30.98 33.76 -6.31
C PHE A 21 29.63 33.61 -5.57
N LEU A 22 29.37 34.43 -4.55
CA LEU A 22 28.08 34.47 -3.86
C LEU A 22 26.93 34.92 -4.78
N ILE A 23 27.19 35.97 -5.59
CA ILE A 23 26.18 36.48 -6.55
C ILE A 23 25.82 35.42 -7.62
N ILE A 24 26.82 34.70 -8.13
CA ILE A 24 26.60 33.65 -9.14
C ILE A 24 25.75 32.51 -8.56
N ASN A 25 25.96 32.17 -7.28
CA ASN A 25 25.12 31.16 -6.61
C ASN A 25 23.67 31.61 -6.38
N LEU A 26 23.45 32.91 -6.15
CA LEU A 26 22.11 33.47 -5.96
C LEU A 26 21.30 33.56 -7.28
N LEU A 27 21.97 33.78 -8.40
CA LEU A 27 21.32 33.83 -9.73
C LEU A 27 20.92 32.45 -10.26
N GLY A 28 21.50 31.37 -9.71
CA GLY A 28 21.17 30.00 -10.10
C GLY A 28 19.81 29.48 -9.58
N CYS A 29 19.20 30.13 -8.58
CA CYS A 29 17.94 29.65 -7.99
C CYS A 29 16.72 29.80 -8.89
N ASP A 30 16.71 30.74 -9.82
CA ASP A 30 15.55 30.98 -10.68
C ASP A 30 15.35 29.87 -11.75
N ALA A 31 16.45 29.30 -12.24
CA ALA A 31 16.41 28.17 -13.15
C ALA A 31 15.91 26.88 -12.48
N PHE A 32 16.18 26.74 -11.16
CA PHE A 32 15.73 25.59 -10.39
C PHE A 32 14.23 25.72 -10.03
N ALA A 33 13.77 26.90 -9.67
CA ALA A 33 12.36 27.17 -9.40
C ALA A 33 11.48 26.94 -10.62
N ARG A 34 11.92 27.32 -11.82
CA ARG A 34 11.19 27.10 -13.09
C ARG A 34 10.99 25.63 -13.43
N LYS A 35 11.86 24.73 -12.96
CA LYS A 35 11.78 23.29 -13.26
C LYS A 35 10.75 22.57 -12.37
N PHE A 36 10.41 23.13 -11.23
CA PHE A 36 9.50 22.55 -10.24
C PHE A 36 8.17 23.27 -10.09
N THR A 37 8.05 24.53 -10.56
CA THR A 37 6.76 25.21 -10.66
C THR A 37 6.11 24.87 -11.99
N ARG A 38 5.20 23.91 -11.96
CA ARG A 38 4.29 23.65 -13.08
C ARG A 38 3.47 24.93 -13.28
N LYS A 39 3.74 25.71 -14.34
CA LYS A 39 2.84 26.77 -14.75
C LYS A 39 1.47 26.13 -14.99
N SER A 40 0.47 26.52 -14.23
CA SER A 40 -0.91 26.30 -14.62
C SER A 40 -1.10 26.95 -15.99
N LYS A 41 -1.46 26.17 -16.99
CA LYS A 41 -1.93 26.70 -18.27
C LYS A 41 -3.30 27.32 -18.03
N GLU A 42 -3.31 28.62 -17.76
CA GLU A 42 -4.54 29.38 -17.53
C GLU A 42 -5.16 29.95 -18.82
N ASP A 43 -4.65 29.61 -20.01
CA ASP A 43 -5.11 30.22 -21.27
C ASP A 43 -5.48 29.24 -22.38
N ASP A 44 -5.78 27.99 -22.04
CA ASP A 44 -6.54 27.12 -22.95
C ASP A 44 -7.65 26.48 -22.11
N LEU A 45 -8.79 27.18 -22.01
CA LEU A 45 -10.05 26.51 -21.67
C LEU A 45 -10.36 25.54 -22.81
N PRO A 46 -10.08 24.25 -22.70
CA PRO A 46 -10.63 23.31 -23.64
C PRO A 46 -12.15 23.36 -23.40
N LYS A 47 -12.90 23.55 -24.49
CA LYS A 47 -14.30 23.16 -24.55
C LYS A 47 -14.52 22.00 -23.62
N GLU A 48 -15.54 22.08 -22.76
CA GLU A 48 -15.94 21.04 -21.81
C GLU A 48 -15.71 19.67 -22.45
N GLN A 49 -14.58 19.04 -22.12
CA GLN A 49 -14.44 17.64 -22.39
C GLN A 49 -15.52 17.00 -21.55
N MET A 50 -16.50 16.44 -22.25
CA MET A 50 -17.47 15.55 -21.62
C MET A 50 -16.67 14.62 -20.72
N VAL A 51 -16.67 14.90 -19.42
CA VAL A 51 -16.12 13.98 -18.43
C VAL A 51 -17.01 12.76 -18.57
N LEU A 52 -16.52 11.76 -19.30
CA LEU A 52 -17.09 10.43 -19.23
C LEU A 52 -16.96 10.07 -17.76
N VAL A 53 -18.03 10.33 -17.00
CA VAL A 53 -18.18 9.74 -15.67
C VAL A 53 -18.00 8.25 -15.93
N PRO A 54 -16.97 7.58 -15.37
CA PRO A 54 -16.84 6.16 -15.53
C PRO A 54 -18.18 5.58 -15.08
N GLU A 55 -18.95 5.00 -16.01
CA GLU A 55 -20.10 4.18 -15.61
C GLU A 55 -19.51 3.21 -14.58
N GLU A 56 -20.08 3.23 -13.38
CA GLU A 56 -19.71 2.31 -12.32
C GLU A 56 -19.70 0.93 -12.96
N TYR A 57 -18.51 0.36 -13.10
CA TYR A 57 -18.30 -0.90 -13.80
C TYR A 57 -19.01 -1.95 -12.96
N LYS A 58 -20.32 -2.12 -13.18
CA LYS A 58 -21.05 -3.26 -12.63
C LYS A 58 -20.40 -4.47 -13.24
N SER A 59 -19.58 -5.14 -12.46
CA SER A 59 -18.96 -6.38 -12.89
C SER A 59 -20.11 -7.34 -13.26
N ASN A 60 -20.27 -7.61 -14.56
CA ASN A 60 -21.22 -8.59 -15.06
C ASN A 60 -20.70 -10.02 -14.76
N LEU A 61 -19.97 -10.19 -13.65
CA LEU A 61 -19.45 -11.48 -13.23
C LEU A 61 -20.60 -12.39 -12.82
N THR A 62 -20.52 -13.62 -13.21
CA THR A 62 -21.39 -14.67 -12.67
C THR A 62 -21.05 -14.91 -11.20
N LYS A 63 -21.98 -15.40 -10.39
CA LYS A 63 -21.73 -15.76 -8.99
C LYS A 63 -20.56 -16.73 -8.82
N GLU A 64 -20.35 -17.60 -9.78
CA GLU A 64 -19.19 -18.49 -9.85
C GLU A 64 -17.89 -17.70 -9.97
N GLU A 65 -17.84 -16.76 -10.89
CA GLU A 65 -16.65 -15.92 -11.12
C GLU A 65 -16.36 -15.05 -9.91
N GLU A 66 -17.39 -14.45 -9.31
CA GLU A 66 -17.26 -13.67 -8.07
C GLU A 66 -16.72 -14.51 -6.91
N TYR A 67 -17.22 -15.74 -6.77
CA TYR A 67 -16.72 -16.69 -5.77
C TYR A 67 -15.24 -17.02 -5.98
N ARG A 68 -14.89 -17.41 -7.21
CA ARG A 68 -13.50 -17.76 -7.58
C ARG A 68 -12.56 -16.57 -7.39
N GLN A 69 -13.00 -15.38 -7.75
CA GLN A 69 -12.24 -14.14 -7.60
C GLN A 69 -12.02 -13.80 -6.13
N SER A 70 -13.08 -13.82 -5.32
CA SER A 70 -12.99 -13.54 -3.87
C SER A 70 -12.08 -14.54 -3.15
N LEU A 71 -12.18 -15.83 -3.50
CA LEU A 71 -11.31 -16.86 -2.94
C LEU A 71 -9.85 -16.68 -3.36
N LEU A 72 -9.60 -16.27 -4.61
CA LEU A 72 -8.27 -15.99 -5.12
C LEU A 72 -7.63 -14.78 -4.41
N TYR A 73 -8.40 -13.70 -4.25
CA TYR A 73 -7.92 -12.49 -3.56
C TYR A 73 -7.65 -12.77 -2.08
N TRP A 74 -8.57 -13.47 -1.40
CA TRP A 74 -8.31 -13.91 -0.04
C TRP A 74 -7.01 -14.73 0.04
N LYS A 75 -6.83 -15.71 -0.84
CA LYS A 75 -5.63 -16.56 -0.86
C LYS A 75 -4.36 -15.73 -1.04
N SER A 76 -4.38 -14.75 -1.95
CA SER A 76 -3.23 -13.87 -2.20
C SER A 76 -2.86 -13.06 -0.96
N TRP A 77 -3.84 -12.46 -0.30
CA TRP A 77 -3.60 -11.70 0.95
C TRP A 77 -3.14 -12.60 2.10
N GLN A 78 -3.68 -13.82 2.18
CA GLN A 78 -3.25 -14.80 3.17
C GLN A 78 -1.81 -15.27 2.93
N ASP A 79 -1.40 -15.45 1.68
CA ASP A 79 -0.03 -15.79 1.31
C ASP A 79 0.94 -14.65 1.63
N GLU A 80 0.53 -13.42 1.34
CA GLU A 80 1.30 -12.23 1.68
C GLU A 80 1.42 -12.04 3.21
N LEU A 81 0.35 -12.30 3.96
CA LEU A 81 0.38 -12.31 5.43
C LEU A 81 1.42 -13.31 5.94
N ILE A 82 1.36 -14.56 5.49
CA ILE A 82 2.30 -15.62 5.91
C ILE A 82 3.74 -15.23 5.58
N SER A 83 3.97 -14.65 4.40
CA SER A 83 5.28 -14.16 3.98
C SER A 83 5.76 -12.99 4.84
N SER A 84 4.86 -12.08 5.22
CA SER A 84 5.18 -10.91 6.05
C SER A 84 5.38 -11.24 7.53
N LEU A 85 4.92 -12.40 8.01
CA LEU A 85 5.17 -12.91 9.36
C LEU A 85 6.57 -13.51 9.44
N SER A 86 7.59 -12.65 9.31
CA SER A 86 9.02 -12.98 9.38
C SER A 86 9.77 -11.94 10.22
N THR A 87 10.95 -12.30 10.71
CA THR A 87 11.77 -11.42 11.53
C THR A 87 12.17 -10.16 10.73
N GLY A 88 11.95 -8.98 11.32
CA GLY A 88 12.28 -7.69 10.70
C GLY A 88 11.27 -7.19 9.65
N ALA A 89 10.15 -7.90 9.46
CA ALA A 89 9.10 -7.43 8.55
C ALA A 89 8.28 -6.27 9.15
N ASN A 90 7.67 -5.48 8.26
CA ASN A 90 6.88 -4.33 8.65
C ASN A 90 5.58 -4.76 9.33
N HIS A 91 5.42 -4.43 10.62
CA HIS A 91 4.25 -4.73 11.44
C HIS A 91 2.94 -4.17 10.87
N LYS A 92 2.97 -2.94 10.32
CA LYS A 92 1.81 -2.36 9.66
C LYS A 92 1.35 -3.21 8.47
N LYS A 93 2.29 -3.68 7.65
CA LYS A 93 1.98 -4.57 6.51
C LYS A 93 1.29 -5.85 6.96
N GLN A 94 1.69 -6.44 8.09
CA GLN A 94 1.04 -7.64 8.64
C GLN A 94 -0.43 -7.37 8.98
N ILE A 95 -0.72 -6.22 9.63
CA ILE A 95 -2.08 -5.81 9.98
C ILE A 95 -2.91 -5.54 8.72
N ASP A 96 -2.33 -4.87 7.73
CA ASP A 96 -3.01 -4.58 6.45
C ASP A 96 -3.37 -5.88 5.70
N CYS A 97 -2.42 -6.83 5.61
CA CYS A 97 -2.64 -8.12 4.96
C CYS A 97 -3.77 -8.94 5.62
N VAL A 98 -3.77 -9.06 6.96
CA VAL A 98 -4.83 -9.80 7.65
C VAL A 98 -6.18 -9.11 7.52
N SER A 99 -6.22 -7.77 7.49
CA SER A 99 -7.45 -6.99 7.32
C SER A 99 -8.04 -7.21 5.93
N GLU A 100 -7.23 -7.17 4.88
CA GLU A 100 -7.68 -7.45 3.51
C GLU A 100 -8.08 -8.92 3.33
N ALA A 101 -7.40 -9.87 3.98
CA ALA A 101 -7.82 -11.26 3.99
C ALA A 101 -9.22 -11.43 4.61
N ILE A 102 -9.50 -10.80 5.75
CA ILE A 102 -10.83 -10.82 6.39
C ILE A 102 -11.88 -10.24 5.46
N LYS A 103 -11.62 -9.06 4.87
CA LYS A 103 -12.54 -8.39 3.94
C LYS A 103 -12.92 -9.28 2.75
N ASN A 104 -11.95 -9.96 2.15
CA ASN A 104 -12.22 -10.86 1.03
C ASN A 104 -13.01 -12.11 1.46
N LEU A 105 -12.85 -12.63 2.70
CA LEU A 105 -13.73 -13.67 3.22
C LEU A 105 -15.14 -13.17 3.48
N MET A 106 -15.31 -11.91 3.91
CA MET A 106 -16.64 -11.31 4.06
C MET A 106 -17.36 -11.19 2.71
N ASN A 107 -16.64 -10.82 1.64
CA ASN A 107 -17.19 -10.82 0.29
C ASN A 107 -17.59 -12.24 -0.16
N LEU A 108 -16.74 -13.23 0.11
CA LEU A 108 -17.03 -14.64 -0.17
C LEU A 108 -18.28 -15.12 0.59
N ARG A 109 -18.43 -14.70 1.84
CA ARG A 109 -19.54 -15.06 2.73
C ARG A 109 -20.91 -14.69 2.14
N VAL A 110 -21.02 -13.52 1.54
CA VAL A 110 -22.28 -13.04 0.93
C VAL A 110 -22.78 -13.94 -0.18
N LEU A 111 -21.90 -14.66 -0.85
CA LEU A 111 -22.21 -15.55 -1.96
C LEU A 111 -22.65 -16.95 -1.52
N LEU A 112 -22.57 -17.27 -0.23
CA LEU A 112 -22.81 -18.61 0.32
C LEU A 112 -24.18 -18.70 1.00
N ASN A 113 -24.73 -19.90 1.03
CA ASN A 113 -25.92 -20.20 1.81
C ASN A 113 -25.67 -20.12 3.33
N THR A 114 -26.72 -20.06 4.14
CA THR A 114 -26.66 -19.84 5.59
C THR A 114 -25.80 -20.87 6.33
N GLU A 115 -25.79 -22.11 5.89
CA GLU A 115 -25.00 -23.19 6.52
C GLU A 115 -23.51 -22.94 6.32
N MET A 116 -23.10 -22.68 5.06
CA MET A 116 -21.71 -22.40 4.73
C MET A 116 -21.23 -21.05 5.26
N GLN A 117 -22.13 -20.06 5.37
CA GLN A 117 -21.83 -18.79 6.07
C GLN A 117 -21.40 -19.04 7.51
N LYS A 118 -22.20 -19.82 8.29
CA LYS A 118 -21.86 -20.13 9.69
C LYS A 118 -20.51 -20.84 9.82
N LYS A 119 -20.20 -21.74 8.88
CA LYS A 119 -18.90 -22.44 8.84
C LYS A 119 -17.76 -21.49 8.54
N LEU A 120 -17.97 -20.55 7.61
CA LEU A 120 -16.97 -19.52 7.23
C LEU A 120 -16.76 -18.50 8.35
N ASP A 121 -17.81 -18.13 9.07
CA ASP A 121 -17.74 -17.23 10.23
C ASP A 121 -16.75 -17.72 11.28
N GLY A 122 -16.69 -19.03 11.52
CA GLY A 122 -15.69 -19.62 12.39
C GLY A 122 -14.23 -19.38 11.96
N TYR A 123 -13.97 -19.27 10.67
CA TYR A 123 -12.64 -18.91 10.14
C TYR A 123 -12.39 -17.40 10.18
N ILE A 124 -13.41 -16.60 9.93
CA ILE A 124 -13.32 -15.13 10.06
C ILE A 124 -12.95 -14.76 11.49
N ILE A 125 -13.61 -15.34 12.50
CA ILE A 125 -13.30 -15.12 13.92
C ILE A 125 -11.84 -15.53 14.23
N GLN A 126 -11.35 -16.65 13.66
CA GLN A 126 -9.95 -17.05 13.86
C GLN A 126 -8.97 -16.03 13.25
N LEU A 127 -9.29 -15.42 12.10
CA LEU A 127 -8.47 -14.37 11.52
C LEU A 127 -8.54 -13.06 12.30
N GLU A 128 -9.70 -12.71 12.87
CA GLU A 128 -9.85 -11.55 13.76
C GLU A 128 -9.01 -11.71 15.03
N ASN A 129 -9.03 -12.89 15.65
CA ASN A 129 -8.18 -13.21 16.79
C ASN A 129 -6.69 -13.17 16.42
N LEU A 130 -6.33 -13.65 15.23
CA LEU A 130 -4.97 -13.55 14.71
C LEU A 130 -4.56 -12.09 14.49
N LYS A 131 -5.44 -11.26 13.93
CA LYS A 131 -5.21 -9.82 13.76
C LYS A 131 -4.96 -9.12 15.09
N GLU A 132 -5.75 -9.46 16.11
CA GLU A 132 -5.57 -8.93 17.47
C GLU A 132 -4.21 -9.37 18.05
N SER A 133 -3.83 -10.66 17.88
CA SER A 133 -2.52 -11.18 18.31
C SER A 133 -1.38 -10.44 17.61
N ILE A 134 -1.45 -10.24 16.30
CA ILE A 134 -0.45 -9.48 15.54
C ILE A 134 -0.40 -8.04 16.05
N SER A 135 -1.54 -7.38 16.24
CA SER A 135 -1.59 -5.97 16.66
C SER A 135 -0.93 -5.73 18.03
N LYS A 136 -1.00 -6.70 18.92
CA LYS A 136 -0.34 -6.68 20.25
C LYS A 136 1.14 -7.00 20.18
N ASP A 137 1.58 -7.71 19.16
CA ASP A 137 2.94 -8.21 19.01
C ASP A 137 3.86 -7.23 18.25
N VAL A 138 3.96 -5.99 18.74
CA VAL A 138 4.77 -4.93 18.11
C VAL A 138 6.26 -5.33 17.97
N TYR A 139 6.76 -6.17 18.89
CA TYR A 139 8.17 -6.59 18.92
C TYR A 139 8.45 -7.92 18.22
N GLY A 140 7.42 -8.59 17.68
CA GLY A 140 7.58 -9.84 16.95
C GLY A 140 7.87 -11.08 17.80
N ASN A 141 7.56 -11.06 19.10
CA ASN A 141 7.80 -12.19 20.02
C ASN A 141 6.94 -13.43 19.68
N SER A 142 5.77 -13.21 19.08
CA SER A 142 4.81 -14.26 18.73
C SER A 142 4.78 -14.57 17.23
N ILE A 143 5.73 -14.06 16.46
CA ILE A 143 5.71 -14.10 14.98
C ILE A 143 5.62 -15.54 14.45
N VAL A 144 6.33 -16.49 15.06
CA VAL A 144 6.30 -17.90 14.67
C VAL A 144 4.92 -18.51 14.92
N ASN A 145 4.31 -18.25 16.07
CA ASN A 145 2.99 -18.74 16.43
C ASN A 145 1.90 -18.13 15.53
N ASN A 146 1.99 -16.83 15.24
CA ASN A 146 1.10 -16.12 14.36
C ASN A 146 1.18 -16.70 12.93
N ARG A 147 2.40 -16.96 12.44
CA ARG A 147 2.61 -17.59 11.13
C ARG A 147 2.01 -19.00 11.07
N MET A 148 2.29 -19.85 12.05
CA MET A 148 1.72 -21.21 12.11
C MET A 148 0.18 -21.19 12.14
N THR A 149 -0.40 -20.21 12.85
CA THR A 149 -1.84 -20.03 12.91
C THR A 149 -2.39 -19.59 11.55
N ALA A 150 -1.76 -18.62 10.88
CA ALA A 150 -2.13 -18.18 9.53
C ALA A 150 -2.08 -19.34 8.53
N GLU A 151 -1.01 -20.14 8.54
CA GLU A 151 -0.86 -21.32 7.68
C GLU A 151 -1.94 -22.38 7.94
N ARG A 152 -2.29 -22.62 9.20
CA ARG A 152 -3.35 -23.57 9.58
C ARG A 152 -4.71 -23.10 9.06
N ILE A 153 -5.06 -21.82 9.24
CA ILE A 153 -6.31 -21.25 8.75
C ILE A 153 -6.37 -21.39 7.23
N LYS A 154 -5.29 -21.04 6.52
CA LYS A 154 -5.20 -21.20 5.06
C LYS A 154 -5.50 -22.62 4.61
N ARG A 155 -4.81 -23.62 5.18
CA ARG A 155 -5.02 -25.04 4.84
C ARG A 155 -6.46 -25.46 5.06
N ASN A 156 -7.05 -25.05 6.16
CA ASN A 156 -8.42 -25.43 6.51
C ASN A 156 -9.44 -24.81 5.55
N ILE A 157 -9.34 -23.54 5.23
CA ILE A 157 -10.23 -22.86 4.29
C ILE A 157 -10.11 -23.47 2.89
N LEU A 158 -8.89 -23.70 2.39
CA LEU A 158 -8.68 -24.33 1.08
C LEU A 158 -9.21 -25.77 1.00
N ARG A 159 -9.24 -26.51 2.11
CA ARG A 159 -9.84 -27.85 2.20
C ARG A 159 -11.36 -27.79 2.22
N ASP A 160 -11.92 -26.82 2.94
CA ASP A 160 -13.36 -26.78 3.26
C ASP A 160 -14.17 -25.99 2.23
N PHE A 161 -13.57 -25.00 1.58
CA PHE A 161 -14.20 -24.06 0.65
C PHE A 161 -13.62 -24.08 -0.78
N PRO A 162 -13.22 -25.24 -1.36
CA PRO A 162 -12.89 -25.27 -2.77
C PRO A 162 -14.18 -25.09 -3.58
N TYR A 163 -14.11 -24.40 -4.73
CA TYR A 163 -15.28 -24.12 -5.56
C TYR A 163 -16.12 -25.38 -5.86
N ASN A 164 -15.46 -26.49 -6.16
CA ASN A 164 -16.15 -27.76 -6.49
C ASN A 164 -17.11 -28.27 -5.39
N LYS A 165 -16.86 -27.90 -4.14
CA LYS A 165 -17.75 -28.22 -3.00
C LYS A 165 -18.81 -27.15 -2.76
N MET A 166 -18.58 -25.92 -3.23
CA MET A 166 -19.43 -24.78 -2.92
C MET A 166 -20.40 -24.43 -4.04
N LYS A 167 -20.23 -24.96 -5.25
CA LYS A 167 -21.05 -24.62 -6.42
C LYS A 167 -22.57 -24.74 -6.16
N ASP A 168 -22.98 -25.75 -5.39
CA ASP A 168 -24.40 -26.01 -5.08
C ASP A 168 -24.89 -25.21 -3.84
N SER A 169 -23.98 -24.48 -3.18
CA SER A 169 -24.24 -23.66 -1.99
C SER A 169 -24.21 -22.15 -2.29
N LEU A 170 -24.05 -21.76 -3.56
CA LEU A 170 -24.08 -20.36 -3.97
C LEU A 170 -25.53 -19.85 -4.06
N VAL A 171 -25.77 -18.62 -3.56
CA VAL A 171 -27.09 -17.97 -3.50
C VAL A 171 -27.14 -16.71 -4.35
#